data_5ae748ec6d7205af2d37cebcb43a8db0
#
_entry.id   5ae748ec6d7205af2d37cebcb43a8db0
#
_cell.length_a   1.000
_cell.length_b   1.000
_cell.length_c   1.000
_cell.angle_alpha   90.00
_cell.angle_beta   90.00
_cell.angle_gamma   90.00
#
_symmetry.space_group_name_H-M   'P 1'
#
loop_
_entity.id
_entity.type
_entity.pdbx_description
1 polymer ?
#
loop_
_entity_poly.entity_id
_entity_poly.type
_entity_poly.pdbx_seq_one_letter_code
_entity_poly.pdbx_strand_id
1 'polypeptide(L)'
;MSNRIVVVGSINLDLVAATERIPFAGETVAGLTFRTFPGGKGANQAVAAGRLGGSVSMVGKLGADVFGVQLRDSLEEANVNTEAVEVVPGSSGVALITTDAKGENAITVVAGSNGQLSPADIEANVALIRSAGIVLTQLEIPLDTVECLAAVTAAQRVPLVLDPAPALPLPPSLMKRIDWLTPNETETCVLTGRQPGELSDKSIEDAANALLELGSRNVILKLGTRGCYVALSDGTRRLLPAYPVHAVDTTAAGDAFNGAFAVAVMNGQEPFEAASWASAVAAVSVTRAGAQTSMPTTSEVDRFLEDSRCVHSRSSP
;
A
#
# COMPACT_ATOMS: atom_id res chain seq x y z
N MET A 1 -7.58 -15.28 -18.30
CA MET A 1 -6.66 -14.22 -17.89
C MET A 1 -5.77 -14.76 -16.77
N SER A 2 -4.55 -14.28 -16.62
CA SER A 2 -3.67 -14.73 -15.52
C SER A 2 -4.21 -14.24 -14.17
N ASN A 3 -4.15 -15.07 -13.13
CA ASN A 3 -4.51 -14.67 -11.75
C ASN A 3 -3.31 -14.13 -10.98
N ARG A 4 -2.21 -13.80 -11.67
CA ARG A 4 -0.99 -13.33 -11.02
C ARG A 4 -1.06 -11.84 -10.69
N ILE A 5 -0.68 -11.50 -9.47
CA ILE A 5 -0.43 -10.13 -9.01
C ILE A 5 1.08 -9.92 -9.03
N VAL A 6 1.55 -8.85 -9.65
CA VAL A 6 2.97 -8.45 -9.57
C VAL A 6 3.04 -7.15 -8.76
N VAL A 7 3.87 -7.13 -7.74
CA VAL A 7 4.16 -5.93 -6.95
C VAL A 7 5.56 -5.47 -7.28
N VAL A 8 5.69 -4.21 -7.72
CA VAL A 8 6.99 -3.57 -7.95
C VAL A 8 7.13 -2.45 -6.93
N GLY A 9 8.09 -2.57 -6.00
CA GLY A 9 8.15 -1.56 -4.94
C GLY A 9 9.23 -1.82 -3.89
N SER A 10 9.11 -1.08 -2.80
CA SER A 10 10.04 -1.06 -1.68
C SER A 10 9.93 -2.27 -0.77
N ILE A 11 11.07 -2.62 -0.17
CA ILE A 11 11.20 -3.62 0.89
C ILE A 11 12.07 -2.99 1.98
N ASN A 12 11.52 -2.74 3.17
CA ASN A 12 12.19 -2.06 4.28
C ASN A 12 12.20 -2.90 5.54
N LEU A 13 13.19 -2.67 6.40
CA LEU A 13 13.10 -3.05 7.80
C LEU A 13 12.81 -1.81 8.64
N ASP A 14 11.73 -1.83 9.39
CA ASP A 14 11.34 -0.77 10.31
C ASP A 14 12.03 -1.02 11.66
N LEU A 15 12.87 -0.07 12.08
CA LEU A 15 13.63 -0.08 13.32
C LEU A 15 12.94 0.86 14.30
N VAL A 16 12.16 0.31 15.23
CA VAL A 16 11.28 1.07 16.11
C VAL A 16 11.86 1.16 17.51
N ALA A 17 12.21 2.37 17.94
CA ALA A 17 12.62 2.68 19.32
C ALA A 17 11.51 3.44 20.02
N ALA A 18 10.97 2.86 21.11
CA ALA A 18 10.03 3.57 21.98
C ALA A 18 10.80 4.35 23.06
N THR A 19 10.39 5.59 23.30
CA THR A 19 10.98 6.51 24.27
C THR A 19 9.88 7.17 25.09
N GLU A 20 10.22 7.87 26.17
CA GLU A 20 9.24 8.69 26.89
C GLU A 20 8.82 9.93 26.07
N ARG A 21 9.73 10.47 25.28
CA ARG A 21 9.53 11.59 24.36
C ARG A 21 10.51 11.54 23.20
N ILE A 22 10.15 12.12 22.08
CA ILE A 22 11.06 12.29 20.94
C ILE A 22 12.22 13.22 21.33
N PRO A 23 13.50 12.88 21.09
CA PRO A 23 14.65 13.72 21.41
C PRO A 23 14.67 15.01 20.58
N PHE A 24 15.09 16.11 21.21
CA PHE A 24 15.41 17.34 20.48
C PHE A 24 16.77 17.24 19.81
N ALA A 25 17.06 18.16 18.88
CA ALA A 25 18.36 18.23 18.21
C ALA A 25 19.51 18.36 19.24
N GLY A 26 20.50 17.48 19.13
CA GLY A 26 21.66 17.44 20.04
C GLY A 26 21.42 16.71 21.36
N GLU A 27 20.24 16.12 21.56
CA GLU A 27 19.90 15.42 22.80
C GLU A 27 20.07 13.90 22.68
N THR A 28 20.44 13.26 23.80
CA THR A 28 20.42 11.81 23.96
C THR A 28 19.36 11.45 24.99
N VAL A 29 18.40 10.58 24.60
CA VAL A 29 17.39 10.04 25.50
C VAL A 29 17.53 8.53 25.67
N ALA A 30 17.14 8.00 26.82
CA ALA A 30 17.07 6.56 27.02
C ALA A 30 15.87 5.96 26.30
N GLY A 31 16.09 4.89 25.53
CA GLY A 31 15.01 4.11 24.93
C GLY A 31 14.38 3.17 25.98
N LEU A 32 13.08 2.92 25.85
CA LEU A 32 12.31 1.97 26.65
C LEU A 32 12.32 0.56 26.05
N THR A 33 12.11 0.48 24.73
CA THR A 33 12.12 -0.77 23.96
C THR A 33 12.70 -0.54 22.57
N PHE A 34 13.23 -1.62 21.99
CA PHE A 34 13.62 -1.66 20.58
C PHE A 34 12.98 -2.87 19.92
N ARG A 35 12.38 -2.69 18.76
CA ARG A 35 11.77 -3.76 17.95
C ARG A 35 12.07 -3.53 16.49
N THR A 36 12.10 -4.62 15.71
CA THR A 36 12.22 -4.58 14.26
C THR A 36 11.00 -5.22 13.61
N PHE A 37 10.52 -4.62 12.53
CA PHE A 37 9.37 -5.15 11.80
C PHE A 37 9.68 -5.13 10.30
N PRO A 38 9.41 -6.22 9.57
CA PRO A 38 9.39 -6.16 8.11
C PRO A 38 8.33 -5.15 7.66
N GLY A 39 8.71 -4.30 6.71
CA GLY A 39 7.91 -3.19 6.21
C GLY A 39 8.27 -2.85 4.76
N GLY A 40 8.04 -1.60 4.39
CA GLY A 40 8.10 -1.13 3.01
C GLY A 40 6.78 -1.33 2.29
N LYS A 41 6.27 -0.29 1.64
CA LYS A 41 4.93 -0.30 1.04
C LYS A 41 4.75 -1.41 0.01
N GLY A 42 5.76 -1.65 -0.84
CA GLY A 42 5.74 -2.76 -1.79
C GLY A 42 5.61 -4.12 -1.11
N ALA A 43 6.49 -4.39 -0.14
CA ALA A 43 6.45 -5.64 0.62
C ALA A 43 5.14 -5.80 1.41
N ASN A 44 4.64 -4.73 2.04
CA ASN A 44 3.37 -4.76 2.77
C ASN A 44 2.20 -5.15 1.86
N GLN A 45 2.10 -4.54 0.66
CA GLN A 45 1.04 -4.86 -0.31
C GLN A 45 1.18 -6.28 -0.85
N ALA A 46 2.41 -6.75 -1.09
CA ALA A 46 2.67 -8.12 -1.51
C ALA A 46 2.27 -9.14 -0.43
N VAL A 47 2.66 -8.89 0.83
CA VAL A 47 2.29 -9.74 1.98
C VAL A 47 0.79 -9.76 2.19
N ALA A 48 0.12 -8.60 2.12
CA ALA A 48 -1.33 -8.52 2.24
C ALA A 48 -2.01 -9.40 1.17
N ALA A 49 -1.61 -9.25 -0.09
CA ALA A 49 -2.17 -10.05 -1.18
C ALA A 49 -1.86 -11.55 -1.04
N GLY A 50 -0.63 -11.92 -0.63
CA GLY A 50 -0.22 -13.31 -0.45
C GLY A 50 -1.00 -14.02 0.68
N ARG A 51 -1.18 -13.35 1.84
CA ARG A 51 -1.98 -13.88 2.97
C ARG A 51 -3.45 -14.04 2.64
N LEU A 52 -3.95 -13.26 1.69
CA LEU A 52 -5.31 -13.37 1.15
C LEU A 52 -5.44 -14.42 0.04
N GLY A 53 -4.39 -15.23 -0.20
CA GLY A 53 -4.40 -16.31 -1.17
C GLY A 53 -4.13 -15.90 -2.62
N GLY A 54 -3.68 -14.65 -2.84
CA GLY A 54 -3.25 -14.18 -4.15
C GLY A 54 -1.99 -14.90 -4.66
N SER A 55 -1.89 -15.12 -5.96
CA SER A 55 -0.64 -15.58 -6.61
C SER A 55 0.25 -14.36 -6.85
N VAL A 56 1.17 -14.09 -5.92
CA VAL A 56 1.95 -12.85 -5.87
C VAL A 56 3.40 -13.09 -6.26
N SER A 57 3.96 -12.20 -7.08
CA SER A 57 5.39 -12.10 -7.34
C SER A 57 5.86 -10.68 -7.01
N MET A 58 6.99 -10.55 -6.29
CA MET A 58 7.60 -9.27 -5.95
C MET A 58 8.77 -8.98 -6.88
N VAL A 59 8.84 -7.76 -7.41
CA VAL A 59 10.01 -7.17 -8.07
C VAL A 59 10.54 -6.08 -7.17
N GLY A 60 11.77 -6.19 -6.73
CA GLY A 60 12.38 -5.25 -5.79
C GLY A 60 13.85 -5.55 -5.57
N LYS A 61 14.47 -4.81 -4.66
CA LYS A 61 15.89 -5.02 -4.30
C LYS A 61 16.07 -5.11 -2.80
N LEU A 62 16.98 -5.99 -2.39
CA LEU A 62 17.45 -6.16 -1.02
C LEU A 62 18.95 -5.87 -0.96
N GLY A 63 19.42 -5.38 0.17
CA GLY A 63 20.85 -5.24 0.43
C GLY A 63 21.50 -6.59 0.73
N ALA A 64 22.81 -6.67 0.48
CA ALA A 64 23.65 -7.82 0.87
C ALA A 64 23.98 -7.75 2.37
N ASP A 65 22.98 -7.65 3.22
CA ASP A 65 23.07 -7.52 4.68
C ASP A 65 22.14 -8.52 5.40
N VAL A 66 22.22 -8.54 6.73
CA VAL A 66 21.41 -9.45 7.57
C VAL A 66 19.91 -9.12 7.45
N PHE A 67 19.55 -7.87 7.15
CA PHE A 67 18.19 -7.45 6.97
C PHE A 67 17.58 -7.98 5.67
N GLY A 68 18.39 -8.05 4.59
CA GLY A 68 17.96 -8.61 3.31
C GLY A 68 17.49 -10.06 3.43
N VAL A 69 18.18 -10.89 4.23
CA VAL A 69 17.75 -12.27 4.49
C VAL A 69 16.41 -12.30 5.22
N GLN A 70 16.30 -11.57 6.35
CA GLN A 70 15.07 -11.50 7.15
C GLN A 70 13.87 -11.02 6.34
N LEU A 71 14.06 -10.02 5.47
CA LEU A 71 13.00 -9.44 4.65
C LEU A 71 12.53 -10.39 3.55
N ARG A 72 13.45 -11.14 2.94
CA ARG A 72 13.10 -12.19 1.98
C ARG A 72 12.29 -13.30 2.63
N ASP A 73 12.74 -13.79 3.79
CA ASP A 73 12.04 -14.83 4.55
C ASP A 73 10.61 -14.40 4.87
N SER A 74 10.41 -13.14 5.31
CA SER A 74 9.08 -12.60 5.59
C SER A 74 8.14 -12.58 4.38
N LEU A 75 8.65 -12.27 3.19
CA LEU A 75 7.89 -12.33 1.94
C LEU A 75 7.50 -13.78 1.59
N GLU A 76 8.45 -14.70 1.68
CA GLU A 76 8.25 -16.13 1.37
C GLU A 76 7.28 -16.79 2.34
N GLU A 77 7.34 -16.47 3.63
CA GLU A 77 6.37 -16.92 4.65
C GLU A 77 4.93 -16.47 4.34
N ALA A 78 4.78 -15.33 3.64
CA ALA A 78 3.50 -14.84 3.16
C ALA A 78 3.09 -15.38 1.77
N ASN A 79 3.77 -16.42 1.26
CA ASN A 79 3.57 -17.02 -0.07
C ASN A 79 3.81 -16.05 -1.24
N VAL A 80 4.72 -15.09 -1.08
CA VAL A 80 5.16 -14.20 -2.15
C VAL A 80 6.35 -14.82 -2.87
N ASN A 81 6.29 -14.96 -4.19
CA ASN A 81 7.44 -15.39 -4.99
C ASN A 81 8.47 -14.26 -5.06
N THR A 82 9.71 -14.55 -4.64
CA THR A 82 10.83 -13.61 -4.53
C THR A 82 11.91 -13.80 -5.60
N GLU A 83 11.68 -14.62 -6.64
CA GLU A 83 12.67 -14.89 -7.70
C GLU A 83 13.14 -13.61 -8.42
N ALA A 84 12.28 -12.59 -8.53
CA ALA A 84 12.60 -11.28 -9.12
C ALA A 84 13.01 -10.23 -8.07
N VAL A 85 13.32 -10.64 -6.84
CA VAL A 85 13.91 -9.78 -5.80
C VAL A 85 15.43 -9.97 -5.84
N GLU A 86 16.13 -8.97 -6.35
CA GLU A 86 17.59 -9.00 -6.50
C GLU A 86 18.30 -8.59 -5.20
N VAL A 87 19.41 -9.24 -4.89
CA VAL A 87 20.33 -8.82 -3.81
C VAL A 87 21.44 -7.99 -4.42
N VAL A 88 21.57 -6.76 -3.95
CA VAL A 88 22.58 -5.80 -4.44
C VAL A 88 23.57 -5.40 -3.34
N PRO A 89 24.78 -4.94 -3.68
CA PRO A 89 25.73 -4.42 -2.70
C PRO A 89 25.14 -3.21 -1.95
N GLY A 90 25.40 -3.14 -0.64
CA GLY A 90 24.95 -2.07 0.24
C GLY A 90 23.87 -2.52 1.22
N SER A 91 23.23 -1.57 1.88
CA SER A 91 22.19 -1.84 2.87
C SER A 91 20.82 -2.05 2.23
N SER A 92 20.00 -2.89 2.84
CA SER A 92 18.56 -2.93 2.62
C SER A 92 17.92 -1.57 2.96
N GLY A 93 16.70 -1.32 2.47
CA GLY A 93 15.92 -0.17 2.90
C GLY A 93 15.57 -0.25 4.38
N VAL A 94 15.62 0.86 5.09
CA VAL A 94 15.26 0.93 6.51
C VAL A 94 14.42 2.17 6.80
N ALA A 95 13.48 2.03 7.76
CA ALA A 95 12.82 3.15 8.39
C ALA A 95 13.26 3.21 9.87
N LEU A 96 13.89 4.31 10.26
CA LEU A 96 14.21 4.61 11.66
C LEU A 96 13.02 5.32 12.27
N ILE A 97 12.36 4.70 13.25
CA ILE A 97 11.12 5.19 13.83
C ILE A 97 11.33 5.37 15.33
N THR A 98 11.19 6.60 15.80
CA THR A 98 11.12 6.89 17.24
C THR A 98 9.68 7.18 17.59
N THR A 99 9.12 6.47 18.58
CA THR A 99 7.76 6.70 19.10
C THR A 99 7.83 7.17 20.55
N ASP A 100 6.90 8.03 20.94
CA ASP A 100 6.78 8.49 22.33
C ASP A 100 5.58 7.90 23.06
N ALA A 101 5.47 8.22 24.35
CA ALA A 101 4.37 7.76 25.23
C ALA A 101 3.00 8.32 24.83
N LYS A 102 2.92 9.34 23.97
CA LYS A 102 1.67 9.92 23.45
C LYS A 102 1.24 9.30 22.12
N GLY A 103 2.08 8.41 21.53
CA GLY A 103 1.88 7.85 20.21
C GLY A 103 2.33 8.76 19.06
N GLU A 104 3.04 9.85 19.34
CA GLU A 104 3.70 10.66 18.32
C GLU A 104 4.90 9.88 17.77
N ASN A 105 5.25 10.12 16.50
CA ASN A 105 6.40 9.48 15.87
C ASN A 105 7.27 10.46 15.09
N ALA A 106 8.56 10.12 14.98
CA ALA A 106 9.50 10.73 14.07
C ALA A 106 10.12 9.62 13.21
N ILE A 107 10.03 9.77 11.89
CA ILE A 107 10.43 8.73 10.94
C ILE A 107 11.50 9.30 9.99
N THR A 108 12.59 8.53 9.85
CA THR A 108 13.61 8.78 8.83
C THR A 108 13.71 7.54 7.95
N VAL A 109 13.44 7.69 6.65
CA VAL A 109 13.55 6.60 5.69
C VAL A 109 14.89 6.69 4.96
N VAL A 110 15.62 5.57 4.94
CA VAL A 110 16.82 5.38 4.13
C VAL A 110 16.49 4.37 3.04
N ALA A 111 16.46 4.83 1.80
CA ALA A 111 16.04 4.00 0.66
C ALA A 111 16.91 2.74 0.49
N GLY A 112 18.23 2.83 0.73
CA GLY A 112 19.14 1.70 0.59
C GLY A 112 19.01 1.05 -0.79
N SER A 113 18.83 -0.27 -0.81
CA SER A 113 18.65 -1.05 -2.05
C SER A 113 17.41 -0.63 -2.86
N ASN A 114 16.33 -0.13 -2.22
CA ASN A 114 15.15 0.35 -2.97
C ASN A 114 15.50 1.50 -3.92
N GLY A 115 16.43 2.37 -3.52
CA GLY A 115 16.92 3.46 -4.36
C GLY A 115 17.73 3.01 -5.57
N GLN A 116 18.13 1.73 -5.65
CA GLN A 116 18.85 1.15 -6.76
C GLN A 116 17.94 0.41 -7.76
N LEU A 117 16.63 0.32 -7.47
CA LEU A 117 15.68 -0.25 -8.45
C LEU A 117 15.54 0.72 -9.63
N SER A 118 15.84 0.24 -10.83
CA SER A 118 16.04 1.06 -12.02
C SER A 118 15.11 0.68 -13.17
N PRO A 119 14.95 1.54 -14.19
CA PRO A 119 14.24 1.18 -15.42
C PRO A 119 14.77 -0.11 -16.09
N ALA A 120 16.08 -0.39 -16.01
CA ALA A 120 16.64 -1.60 -16.57
C ALA A 120 16.13 -2.88 -15.84
N ASP A 121 15.86 -2.80 -14.55
CA ASP A 121 15.26 -3.91 -13.79
C ASP A 121 13.82 -4.16 -14.24
N ILE A 122 13.07 -3.12 -14.58
CA ILE A 122 11.72 -3.25 -15.13
C ILE A 122 11.77 -3.91 -16.51
N GLU A 123 12.69 -3.50 -17.37
CA GLU A 123 12.89 -4.07 -18.70
C GLU A 123 13.30 -5.56 -18.61
N ALA A 124 14.16 -5.91 -17.68
CA ALA A 124 14.56 -7.30 -17.43
C ALA A 124 13.38 -8.19 -16.97
N ASN A 125 12.38 -7.60 -16.32
CA ASN A 125 11.20 -8.30 -15.80
C ASN A 125 9.94 -8.13 -16.66
N VAL A 126 10.04 -7.63 -17.91
CA VAL A 126 8.88 -7.42 -18.82
C VAL A 126 8.06 -8.69 -19.01
N ALA A 127 8.69 -9.87 -19.09
CA ALA A 127 7.96 -11.14 -19.25
C ALA A 127 7.08 -11.46 -18.04
N LEU A 128 7.58 -11.21 -16.83
CA LEU A 128 6.84 -11.36 -15.58
C LEU A 128 5.69 -10.36 -15.52
N ILE A 129 5.95 -9.07 -15.77
CA ILE A 129 4.96 -7.98 -15.78
C ILE A 129 3.85 -8.30 -16.79
N ARG A 130 4.17 -8.71 -18.01
CA ARG A 130 3.21 -9.10 -19.05
C ARG A 130 2.33 -10.29 -18.62
N SER A 131 2.84 -11.18 -17.78
CA SER A 131 2.08 -12.34 -17.28
C SER A 131 1.13 -11.97 -16.15
N ALA A 132 1.17 -10.76 -15.60
CA ALA A 132 0.30 -10.32 -14.53
C ALA A 132 -1.12 -10.03 -15.04
N GLY A 133 -2.10 -10.26 -14.18
CA GLY A 133 -3.46 -9.76 -14.36
C GLY A 133 -3.60 -8.34 -13.82
N ILE A 134 -2.76 -7.95 -12.84
CA ILE A 134 -2.69 -6.62 -12.24
C ILE A 134 -1.28 -6.36 -11.68
N VAL A 135 -0.84 -5.11 -11.73
CA VAL A 135 0.43 -4.65 -11.14
C VAL A 135 0.17 -3.60 -10.08
N LEU A 136 0.85 -3.70 -8.94
CA LEU A 136 0.84 -2.72 -7.85
C LEU A 136 2.20 -2.02 -7.77
N THR A 137 2.18 -0.71 -7.53
CA THR A 137 3.40 0.07 -7.23
C THR A 137 3.12 1.26 -6.32
N GLN A 138 4.17 1.82 -5.72
CA GLN A 138 4.12 2.94 -4.79
C GLN A 138 5.27 3.92 -5.12
N LEU A 139 5.50 4.94 -4.28
CA LEU A 139 6.51 5.97 -4.55
C LEU A 139 7.73 5.89 -3.60
N GLU A 140 8.01 4.72 -3.02
CA GLU A 140 9.22 4.48 -2.22
C GLU A 140 10.40 3.90 -3.04
N ILE A 141 10.28 3.92 -4.36
CA ILE A 141 11.32 3.58 -5.34
C ILE A 141 11.55 4.77 -6.28
N PRO A 142 12.62 4.82 -7.07
CA PRO A 142 12.90 5.93 -7.97
C PRO A 142 11.73 6.21 -8.93
N LEU A 143 11.38 7.47 -9.11
CA LEU A 143 10.23 7.88 -9.93
C LEU A 143 10.39 7.50 -11.40
N ASP A 144 11.58 7.56 -11.95
CA ASP A 144 11.90 7.12 -13.32
C ASP A 144 11.61 5.63 -13.53
N THR A 145 11.82 4.82 -12.48
CA THR A 145 11.47 3.39 -12.47
C THR A 145 9.95 3.20 -12.49
N VAL A 146 9.20 4.00 -11.71
CA VAL A 146 7.73 3.99 -11.73
C VAL A 146 7.20 4.43 -13.09
N GLU A 147 7.80 5.46 -13.71
CA GLU A 147 7.43 5.92 -15.06
C GLU A 147 7.69 4.86 -16.13
N CYS A 148 8.83 4.16 -16.04
CA CYS A 148 9.17 3.03 -16.91
C CYS A 148 8.15 1.89 -16.73
N LEU A 149 7.84 1.52 -15.48
CA LEU A 149 6.83 0.50 -15.17
C LEU A 149 5.46 0.85 -15.78
N ALA A 150 5.02 2.09 -15.60
CA ALA A 150 3.75 2.56 -16.17
C ALA A 150 3.75 2.53 -17.70
N ALA A 151 4.88 2.79 -18.34
CA ALA A 151 5.02 2.65 -19.79
C ALA A 151 4.93 1.18 -20.24
N VAL A 152 5.60 0.29 -19.52
CA VAL A 152 5.60 -1.16 -19.79
C VAL A 152 4.20 -1.74 -19.57
N THR A 153 3.54 -1.47 -18.46
CA THR A 153 2.19 -1.98 -18.17
C THR A 153 1.17 -1.50 -19.21
N ALA A 154 1.22 -0.23 -19.59
CA ALA A 154 0.37 0.32 -20.65
C ALA A 154 0.60 -0.37 -22.00
N ALA A 155 1.87 -0.58 -22.41
CA ALA A 155 2.22 -1.26 -23.65
C ALA A 155 1.77 -2.74 -23.64
N GLN A 156 1.81 -3.41 -22.49
CA GLN A 156 1.39 -4.80 -22.31
C GLN A 156 -0.12 -4.93 -22.01
N ARG A 157 -0.86 -3.83 -21.84
CA ARG A 157 -2.27 -3.79 -21.45
C ARG A 157 -2.56 -4.51 -20.12
N VAL A 158 -1.65 -4.37 -19.19
CA VAL A 158 -1.80 -4.87 -17.82
C VAL A 158 -2.24 -3.72 -16.91
N PRO A 159 -3.34 -3.84 -16.16
CA PRO A 159 -3.79 -2.77 -15.25
C PRO A 159 -2.73 -2.43 -14.21
N LEU A 160 -2.51 -1.11 -13.99
CA LEU A 160 -1.60 -0.58 -13.00
C LEU A 160 -2.36 0.11 -11.87
N VAL A 161 -2.12 -0.32 -10.65
CA VAL A 161 -2.53 0.35 -9.41
C VAL A 161 -1.34 1.13 -8.87
N LEU A 162 -1.49 2.43 -8.71
CA LEU A 162 -0.52 3.29 -8.03
C LEU A 162 -1.07 3.74 -6.69
N ASP A 163 -0.39 3.37 -5.62
CA ASP A 163 -0.51 4.00 -4.31
C ASP A 163 0.47 5.18 -4.24
N PRO A 164 0.00 6.45 -4.31
CA PRO A 164 0.89 7.60 -4.47
C PRO A 164 1.52 8.03 -3.13
N ALA A 165 2.09 7.07 -2.42
CA ALA A 165 2.71 7.22 -1.11
C ALA A 165 4.21 6.86 -1.12
N PRO A 166 5.10 7.71 -0.55
CA PRO A 166 4.83 9.05 0.00
C PRO A 166 4.41 10.05 -1.07
N ALA A 167 3.53 10.99 -0.70
CA ALA A 167 2.95 11.94 -1.64
C ALA A 167 3.99 12.88 -2.26
N LEU A 168 4.01 12.95 -3.58
CA LEU A 168 4.79 13.91 -4.34
C LEU A 168 4.03 14.29 -5.64
N PRO A 169 4.32 15.45 -6.24
CA PRO A 169 3.76 15.82 -7.52
C PRO A 169 4.15 14.81 -8.60
N LEU A 170 3.17 14.36 -9.38
CA LEU A 170 3.37 13.37 -10.44
C LEU A 170 3.28 14.01 -11.82
N PRO A 171 4.14 13.60 -12.77
CA PRO A 171 4.07 14.12 -14.14
C PRO A 171 2.78 13.63 -14.83
N PRO A 172 2.15 14.49 -15.66
CA PRO A 172 0.93 14.12 -16.39
C PRO A 172 1.09 12.89 -17.32
N SER A 173 2.31 12.64 -17.77
CA SER A 173 2.63 11.45 -18.58
C SER A 173 2.48 10.15 -17.80
N LEU A 174 2.79 10.15 -16.51
CA LEU A 174 2.60 9.03 -15.59
C LEU A 174 1.11 8.88 -15.26
N MET A 175 0.45 9.96 -14.86
CA MET A 175 -0.96 9.96 -14.47
C MET A 175 -1.88 9.31 -15.51
N LYS A 176 -1.65 9.59 -16.81
CA LYS A 176 -2.42 9.02 -17.94
C LYS A 176 -2.25 7.51 -18.16
N ARG A 177 -1.30 6.89 -17.47
CA ARG A 177 -1.02 5.44 -17.60
C ARG A 177 -1.48 4.64 -16.37
N ILE A 178 -2.09 5.33 -15.40
CA ILE A 178 -2.58 4.70 -14.16
C ILE A 178 -4.02 4.28 -14.35
N ASP A 179 -4.30 2.98 -14.18
CA ASP A 179 -5.67 2.47 -14.23
C ASP A 179 -6.41 2.69 -12.91
N TRP A 180 -5.70 2.59 -11.78
CA TRP A 180 -6.23 2.80 -10.45
C TRP A 180 -5.25 3.64 -9.62
N LEU A 181 -5.69 4.82 -9.23
CA LEU A 181 -4.97 5.67 -8.28
C LEU A 181 -5.64 5.56 -6.91
N THR A 182 -4.88 5.22 -5.87
CA THR A 182 -5.43 4.90 -4.54
C THR A 182 -4.88 5.79 -3.42
N PRO A 183 -5.02 7.14 -3.49
CA PRO A 183 -4.50 8.03 -2.48
C PRO A 183 -5.35 8.02 -1.20
N ASN A 184 -4.75 8.42 -0.09
CA ASN A 184 -5.45 8.91 1.09
C ASN A 184 -5.76 10.42 0.97
N GLU A 185 -6.33 11.03 2.00
CA GLU A 185 -6.68 12.46 2.01
C GLU A 185 -5.46 13.37 1.88
N THR A 186 -4.39 13.07 2.60
CA THR A 186 -3.13 13.85 2.55
C THR A 186 -2.50 13.77 1.17
N GLU A 187 -2.39 12.58 0.61
CA GLU A 187 -1.86 12.33 -0.73
C GLU A 187 -2.70 13.03 -1.79
N THR A 188 -4.03 12.99 -1.64
CA THR A 188 -4.97 13.70 -2.51
C THR A 188 -4.73 15.21 -2.49
N CYS A 189 -4.53 15.79 -1.30
CA CYS A 189 -4.23 17.23 -1.17
C CYS A 189 -2.95 17.60 -1.91
N VAL A 190 -1.87 16.81 -1.75
CA VAL A 190 -0.59 17.06 -2.44
C VAL A 190 -0.76 16.96 -3.95
N LEU A 191 -1.41 15.89 -4.46
CA LEU A 191 -1.59 15.67 -5.90
C LEU A 191 -2.45 16.74 -6.57
N THR A 192 -3.44 17.28 -5.84
CA THR A 192 -4.36 18.29 -6.37
C THR A 192 -3.97 19.73 -6.02
N GLY A 193 -2.82 19.93 -5.34
CA GLY A 193 -2.35 21.25 -4.92
C GLY A 193 -3.24 21.91 -3.85
N ARG A 194 -4.01 21.13 -3.10
CA ARG A 194 -4.87 21.61 -2.00
C ARG A 194 -4.07 21.70 -0.70
N GLN A 195 -4.55 22.52 0.22
CA GLN A 195 -3.99 22.55 1.57
C GLN A 195 -4.23 21.22 2.28
N PRO A 196 -3.24 20.70 3.05
CA PRO A 196 -3.41 19.50 3.85
C PRO A 196 -4.57 19.65 4.84
N GLY A 197 -5.35 18.59 5.00
CA GLY A 197 -6.49 18.55 5.92
C GLY A 197 -7.48 17.47 5.54
N GLU A 198 -8.49 17.27 6.38
CA GLU A 198 -9.60 16.39 6.05
C GLU A 198 -10.44 16.97 4.91
N LEU A 199 -10.77 16.12 3.95
CA LEU A 199 -11.69 16.47 2.89
C LEU A 199 -13.12 16.47 3.44
N SER A 200 -13.82 17.60 3.35
CA SER A 200 -15.26 17.61 3.64
C SER A 200 -16.02 16.72 2.64
N ASP A 201 -17.21 16.26 3.01
CA ASP A 201 -18.01 15.38 2.13
C ASP A 201 -18.25 16.01 0.74
N LYS A 202 -18.44 17.32 0.68
CA LYS A 202 -18.57 18.05 -0.58
C LYS A 202 -17.25 18.11 -1.37
N SER A 203 -16.13 18.17 -0.69
CA SER A 203 -14.80 18.27 -1.35
C SER A 203 -14.24 16.92 -1.78
N ILE A 204 -14.78 15.80 -1.31
CA ILE A 204 -14.36 14.45 -1.70
C ILE A 204 -14.60 14.21 -3.18
N GLU A 205 -15.81 14.51 -3.66
CA GLU A 205 -16.16 14.36 -5.07
C GLU A 205 -15.34 15.29 -5.98
N ASP A 206 -15.19 16.55 -5.57
CA ASP A 206 -14.38 17.54 -6.30
C ASP A 206 -12.89 17.11 -6.36
N ALA A 207 -12.38 16.50 -5.28
CA ALA A 207 -11.03 15.99 -5.24
C ALA A 207 -10.84 14.76 -6.14
N ALA A 208 -11.81 13.83 -6.11
CA ALA A 208 -11.79 12.66 -6.99
C ALA A 208 -11.85 13.06 -8.47
N ASN A 209 -12.71 14.02 -8.81
CA ASN A 209 -12.80 14.53 -10.19
C ASN A 209 -11.50 15.22 -10.62
N ALA A 210 -10.88 16.02 -9.75
CA ALA A 210 -9.58 16.64 -10.05
C ALA A 210 -8.49 15.58 -10.33
N LEU A 211 -8.46 14.47 -9.59
CA LEU A 211 -7.52 13.37 -9.85
C LEU A 211 -7.78 12.66 -11.19
N LEU A 212 -9.04 12.47 -11.57
CA LEU A 212 -9.41 11.95 -12.90
C LEU A 212 -9.00 12.93 -14.01
N GLU A 213 -9.17 14.23 -13.81
CA GLU A 213 -8.75 15.27 -14.75
C GLU A 213 -7.22 15.34 -14.93
N LEU A 214 -6.44 14.99 -13.88
CA LEU A 214 -4.99 14.82 -13.98
C LEU A 214 -4.60 13.63 -14.85
N GLY A 215 -5.53 12.70 -15.15
CA GLY A 215 -5.35 11.66 -16.16
C GLY A 215 -5.51 10.23 -15.67
N SER A 216 -5.62 9.94 -14.39
CA SER A 216 -5.86 8.56 -13.91
C SER A 216 -7.22 8.07 -14.39
N ARG A 217 -7.32 6.77 -14.74
CA ARG A 217 -8.54 6.18 -15.26
C ARG A 217 -9.63 6.02 -14.21
N ASN A 218 -9.26 5.53 -13.04
CA ASN A 218 -10.15 5.36 -11.90
C ASN A 218 -9.42 5.80 -10.62
N VAL A 219 -10.19 6.22 -9.63
CA VAL A 219 -9.68 6.73 -8.35
C VAL A 219 -10.40 6.04 -7.20
N ILE A 220 -9.65 5.65 -6.17
CA ILE A 220 -10.17 5.22 -4.89
C ILE A 220 -9.56 6.10 -3.80
N LEU A 221 -10.32 7.06 -3.28
CA LEU A 221 -9.88 7.88 -2.14
C LEU A 221 -10.09 7.11 -0.85
N LYS A 222 -9.01 6.82 -0.13
CA LYS A 222 -9.03 6.20 1.19
C LYS A 222 -9.32 7.27 2.24
N LEU A 223 -10.44 7.16 2.96
CA LEU A 223 -10.97 8.19 3.87
C LEU A 223 -10.94 7.75 5.35
N GLY A 224 -10.08 6.80 5.69
CA GLY A 224 -9.95 6.29 7.06
C GLY A 224 -11.28 5.76 7.62
N THR A 225 -11.72 6.31 8.74
CA THR A 225 -12.97 5.91 9.42
C THR A 225 -14.25 6.21 8.62
N ARG A 226 -14.16 7.01 7.56
CA ARG A 226 -15.28 7.29 6.64
C ARG A 226 -15.37 6.28 5.48
N GLY A 227 -14.42 5.35 5.36
CA GLY A 227 -14.38 4.33 4.31
C GLY A 227 -13.59 4.75 3.08
N CYS A 228 -14.14 4.58 1.88
CA CYS A 228 -13.49 5.00 0.66
C CYS A 228 -14.49 5.54 -0.38
N TYR A 229 -14.02 6.47 -1.21
CA TYR A 229 -14.80 7.01 -2.31
C TYR A 229 -14.24 6.49 -3.63
N VAL A 230 -15.04 5.76 -4.38
CA VAL A 230 -14.65 5.19 -5.66
C VAL A 230 -15.23 6.01 -6.80
N ALA A 231 -14.37 6.45 -7.71
CA ALA A 231 -14.73 7.22 -8.89
C ALA A 231 -14.19 6.53 -10.15
N LEU A 232 -15.09 6.11 -11.03
CA LEU A 232 -14.78 5.40 -12.26
C LEU A 232 -14.76 6.34 -13.47
N SER A 233 -14.03 5.94 -14.52
CA SER A 233 -13.92 6.70 -15.77
C SER A 233 -15.24 6.82 -16.57
N ASP A 234 -16.21 5.93 -16.30
CA ASP A 234 -17.53 5.96 -16.92
C ASP A 234 -18.50 6.98 -16.28
N GLY A 235 -18.04 7.71 -15.28
CA GLY A 235 -18.86 8.66 -14.52
C GLY A 235 -19.50 8.10 -13.26
N THR A 236 -19.41 6.79 -13.00
CA THR A 236 -19.96 6.18 -11.79
C THR A 236 -19.17 6.59 -10.55
N ARG A 237 -19.87 6.96 -9.49
CA ARG A 237 -19.31 7.46 -8.22
C ARG A 237 -20.02 6.80 -7.05
N ARG A 238 -19.27 6.41 -6.02
CA ARG A 238 -19.88 5.85 -4.80
C ARG A 238 -18.99 6.05 -3.57
N LEU A 239 -19.57 6.53 -2.50
CA LEU A 239 -18.99 6.46 -1.17
C LEU A 239 -19.34 5.10 -0.56
N LEU A 240 -18.33 4.34 -0.17
CA LEU A 240 -18.45 3.05 0.51
C LEU A 240 -18.09 3.27 1.99
N PRO A 241 -18.97 2.94 2.95
CA PRO A 241 -18.72 3.17 4.35
C PRO A 241 -17.59 2.27 4.87
N ALA A 242 -16.89 2.73 5.92
CA ALA A 242 -15.94 1.91 6.65
C ALA A 242 -16.66 0.87 7.51
N TYR A 243 -15.94 -0.20 7.84
CA TYR A 243 -16.36 -1.14 8.88
C TYR A 243 -15.96 -0.60 10.24
N PRO A 244 -16.90 -0.46 11.20
CA PRO A 244 -16.59 0.07 12.52
C PRO A 244 -15.76 -0.93 13.33
N VAL A 245 -14.56 -0.52 13.73
CA VAL A 245 -13.65 -1.31 14.55
C VAL A 245 -12.93 -0.42 15.58
N HIS A 246 -12.40 -1.03 16.61
CA HIS A 246 -11.49 -0.35 17.52
C HIS A 246 -10.06 -0.48 16.97
N ALA A 247 -9.52 0.62 16.45
CA ALA A 247 -8.17 0.65 15.92
C ALA A 247 -7.13 0.57 17.06
N VAL A 248 -6.16 -0.32 16.91
CA VAL A 248 -4.98 -0.48 17.76
C VAL A 248 -3.78 0.18 17.10
N ASP A 249 -3.60 -0.04 15.79
CA ASP A 249 -2.50 0.48 15.00
C ASP A 249 -2.96 0.63 13.54
N THR A 250 -2.82 1.83 12.98
CA THR A 250 -3.24 2.11 11.59
C THR A 250 -2.10 1.96 10.58
N THR A 251 -0.92 1.53 11.03
CA THR A 251 0.23 1.29 10.16
C THR A 251 -0.12 0.28 9.06
N ALA A 252 0.23 0.61 7.83
CA ALA A 252 0.01 -0.21 6.63
C ALA A 252 -1.46 -0.56 6.31
N ALA A 253 -2.46 0.14 6.90
CA ALA A 253 -3.86 -0.06 6.54
C ALA A 253 -4.14 0.20 5.04
N GLY A 254 -3.50 1.21 4.47
CA GLY A 254 -3.54 1.51 3.03
C GLY A 254 -2.91 0.40 2.17
N ASP A 255 -1.84 -0.22 2.67
CA ASP A 255 -1.18 -1.33 2.00
C ASP A 255 -2.06 -2.60 2.05
N ALA A 256 -2.69 -2.87 3.21
CA ALA A 256 -3.68 -3.93 3.37
C ALA A 256 -4.83 -3.76 2.39
N PHE A 257 -5.35 -2.53 2.25
CA PHE A 257 -6.39 -2.20 1.28
C PHE A 257 -5.95 -2.49 -0.15
N ASN A 258 -4.78 -2.00 -0.57
CA ASN A 258 -4.31 -2.14 -1.95
C ASN A 258 -4.02 -3.61 -2.33
N GLY A 259 -3.37 -4.37 -1.44
CA GLY A 259 -3.16 -5.80 -1.63
C GLY A 259 -4.49 -6.57 -1.76
N ALA A 260 -5.45 -6.27 -0.90
CA ALA A 260 -6.78 -6.86 -0.93
C ALA A 260 -7.57 -6.47 -2.19
N PHE A 261 -7.53 -5.20 -2.58
CA PHE A 261 -8.18 -4.73 -3.80
C PHE A 261 -7.69 -5.51 -5.03
N ALA A 262 -6.37 -5.69 -5.14
CA ALA A 262 -5.80 -6.47 -6.24
C ALA A 262 -6.28 -7.93 -6.23
N VAL A 263 -6.33 -8.58 -5.07
CA VAL A 263 -6.85 -9.96 -4.94
C VAL A 263 -8.31 -10.03 -5.34
N ALA A 264 -9.15 -9.11 -4.88
CA ALA A 264 -10.57 -9.07 -5.19
C ALA A 264 -10.83 -8.89 -6.70
N VAL A 265 -10.10 -7.97 -7.35
CA VAL A 265 -10.17 -7.75 -8.80
C VAL A 265 -9.71 -9.01 -9.55
N MET A 266 -8.65 -9.69 -9.10
CA MET A 266 -8.18 -10.93 -9.73
C MET A 266 -9.17 -12.08 -9.56
N ASN A 267 -9.97 -12.07 -8.52
CA ASN A 267 -11.08 -13.02 -8.30
C ASN A 267 -12.36 -12.64 -9.08
N GLY A 268 -12.32 -11.59 -9.91
CA GLY A 268 -13.42 -11.19 -10.77
C GLY A 268 -14.50 -10.35 -10.08
N GLN A 269 -14.21 -9.78 -8.91
CA GLN A 269 -15.16 -8.88 -8.25
C GLN A 269 -15.24 -7.54 -8.99
N GLU A 270 -16.45 -6.99 -9.03
CA GLU A 270 -16.66 -5.65 -9.57
C GLU A 270 -16.00 -4.58 -8.68
N PRO A 271 -15.59 -3.42 -9.23
CA PRO A 271 -14.77 -2.44 -8.51
C PRO A 271 -15.29 -2.01 -7.15
N PHE A 272 -16.61 -1.82 -7.01
CA PHE A 272 -17.20 -1.41 -5.74
C PHE A 272 -17.22 -2.53 -4.71
N GLU A 273 -17.42 -3.77 -5.14
CA GLU A 273 -17.34 -4.95 -4.28
C GLU A 273 -15.89 -5.19 -3.84
N ALA A 274 -14.95 -5.08 -4.78
CA ALA A 274 -13.52 -5.19 -4.49
C ALA A 274 -13.05 -4.14 -3.47
N ALA A 275 -13.47 -2.87 -3.64
CA ALA A 275 -13.13 -1.80 -2.70
C ALA A 275 -13.79 -1.98 -1.32
N SER A 276 -15.03 -2.48 -1.29
CA SER A 276 -15.72 -2.80 -0.03
C SER A 276 -15.02 -3.93 0.72
N TRP A 277 -14.64 -4.99 0.02
CA TRP A 277 -13.89 -6.10 0.62
C TRP A 277 -12.50 -5.66 1.09
N ALA A 278 -11.81 -4.84 0.30
CA ALA A 278 -10.52 -4.25 0.67
C ALA A 278 -10.64 -3.38 1.94
N SER A 279 -11.75 -2.64 2.11
CA SER A 279 -12.04 -1.90 3.33
C SER A 279 -12.23 -2.81 4.55
N ALA A 280 -12.84 -3.99 4.38
CA ALA A 280 -12.95 -4.97 5.46
C ALA A 280 -11.59 -5.54 5.86
N VAL A 281 -10.72 -5.84 4.89
CA VAL A 281 -9.33 -6.29 5.14
C VAL A 281 -8.56 -5.24 5.91
N ALA A 282 -8.61 -3.98 5.49
CA ALA A 282 -7.99 -2.86 6.19
C ALA A 282 -8.55 -2.66 7.60
N ALA A 283 -9.88 -2.83 7.79
CA ALA A 283 -10.49 -2.77 9.11
C ALA A 283 -9.99 -3.88 10.05
N VAL A 284 -9.81 -5.10 9.56
CA VAL A 284 -9.22 -6.19 10.38
C VAL A 284 -7.76 -5.88 10.69
N SER A 285 -6.97 -5.38 9.73
CA SER A 285 -5.55 -5.10 9.95
C SER A 285 -5.33 -4.08 11.07
N VAL A 286 -6.11 -3.01 11.13
CA VAL A 286 -5.93 -1.95 12.14
C VAL A 286 -6.29 -2.39 13.56
N THR A 287 -6.89 -3.56 13.77
CA THR A 287 -7.15 -4.12 15.11
C THR A 287 -5.93 -4.76 15.76
N ARG A 288 -4.79 -4.80 15.07
CA ARG A 288 -3.53 -5.45 15.49
C ARG A 288 -2.36 -4.51 15.32
N ALA A 289 -1.32 -4.71 16.14
CA ALA A 289 -0.10 -3.93 16.03
C ALA A 289 0.82 -4.41 14.89
N GLY A 290 1.51 -3.46 14.25
CA GLY A 290 2.54 -3.67 13.24
C GLY A 290 2.02 -3.64 11.80
N ALA A 291 2.94 -3.63 10.83
CA ALA A 291 2.65 -3.57 9.40
C ALA A 291 2.29 -4.97 8.85
N GLN A 292 3.29 -5.77 8.46
CA GLN A 292 3.04 -7.10 7.87
C GLN A 292 2.43 -8.10 8.84
N THR A 293 2.72 -7.97 10.13
CA THR A 293 2.17 -8.84 11.19
C THR A 293 0.66 -8.64 11.37
N SER A 294 0.14 -7.48 11.05
CA SER A 294 -1.29 -7.16 11.17
C SER A 294 -2.14 -7.68 10.00
N MET A 295 -1.53 -8.04 8.87
CA MET A 295 -2.23 -8.45 7.66
C MET A 295 -3.05 -9.72 7.91
N PRO A 296 -4.38 -9.70 7.65
CA PRO A 296 -5.24 -10.85 7.88
C PRO A 296 -5.13 -11.92 6.79
N THR A 297 -5.58 -13.12 7.12
CA THR A 297 -5.90 -14.18 6.16
C THR A 297 -7.34 -14.05 5.67
N THR A 298 -7.68 -14.69 4.55
CA THR A 298 -9.05 -14.72 4.01
C THR A 298 -10.05 -15.23 5.04
N SER A 299 -9.73 -16.29 5.78
CA SER A 299 -10.63 -16.86 6.81
C SER A 299 -10.91 -15.92 7.97
N GLU A 300 -9.96 -15.04 8.32
CA GLU A 300 -10.17 -14.01 9.35
C GLU A 300 -11.09 -12.90 8.84
N VAL A 301 -10.95 -12.50 7.59
CA VAL A 301 -11.81 -11.49 6.95
C VAL A 301 -13.23 -12.04 6.79
N ASP A 302 -13.40 -13.29 6.36
CA ASP A 302 -14.72 -13.92 6.20
C ASP A 302 -15.46 -13.97 7.54
N ARG A 303 -14.79 -14.39 8.61
CA ARG A 303 -15.36 -14.39 9.98
C ARG A 303 -15.77 -12.98 10.41
N PHE A 304 -14.92 -11.99 10.19
CA PHE A 304 -15.24 -10.59 10.51
C PHE A 304 -16.47 -10.09 9.76
N LEU A 305 -16.62 -10.43 8.48
CA LEU A 305 -17.78 -10.05 7.68
C LEU A 305 -19.06 -10.76 8.14
N GLU A 306 -18.99 -12.03 8.55
CA GLU A 306 -20.13 -12.77 9.13
C GLU A 306 -20.60 -12.12 10.43
N ASP A 307 -19.67 -11.83 11.34
CA ASP A 307 -19.97 -11.19 12.62
C ASP A 307 -20.61 -9.79 12.41
N SER A 308 -20.08 -9.01 11.46
CA SER A 308 -20.59 -7.68 11.13
C SER A 308 -22.03 -7.72 10.59
N ARG A 309 -22.40 -8.73 9.81
CA ARG A 309 -23.78 -8.94 9.33
C ARG A 309 -24.74 -9.31 10.46
N CYS A 310 -24.31 -10.14 11.39
CA CYS A 310 -25.13 -10.55 12.54
C CYS A 310 -25.46 -9.38 13.47
N VAL A 311 -24.57 -8.42 13.64
CA VAL A 311 -24.79 -7.21 14.44
C VAL A 311 -25.86 -6.32 13.80
N HIS A 312 -25.80 -6.11 12.47
CA HIS A 312 -26.77 -5.27 11.76
C HIS A 312 -28.18 -5.88 11.71
N SER A 313 -28.29 -7.21 11.66
CA SER A 313 -29.59 -7.89 11.67
C SER A 313 -30.31 -7.83 13.03
N ARG A 314 -29.57 -7.61 14.14
CA ARG A 314 -30.11 -7.48 15.51
C ARG A 314 -30.47 -6.04 15.90
N SER A 315 -30.00 -5.06 15.15
CA SER A 315 -30.24 -3.62 15.41
C SER A 315 -31.36 -3.02 14.55
N SER A 316 -32.01 -3.81 13.69
CA SER A 316 -33.23 -3.39 12.99
C SER A 316 -34.46 -3.74 13.86
N PRO A 317 -35.27 -2.74 14.28
CA PRO A 317 -36.44 -2.96 15.13
C PRO A 317 -37.57 -3.68 14.40
#